data_61eadb9e5bc7b657cec7beda93e404dd
#
_entry.id   61eadb9e5bc7b657cec7beda93e404dd
#
_cell.length_a   1.000
_cell.length_b   1.000
_cell.length_c   1.000
_cell.angle_alpha   90.00
_cell.angle_beta   90.00
_cell.angle_gamma   90.00
#
_symmetry.space_group_name_H-M   'P 1'
#
loop_
_entity.id
_entity.type
_entity.pdbx_description
1 polymer ?
#
loop_
_entity_poly.entity_id
_entity_poly.type
_entity_poly.pdbx_seq_one_letter_code
_entity_poly.pdbx_strand_id
1 'polypeptide(L)'
;MQQAFHDIKINTNGQGFYDFTKQTISWVDKQKINNGILNINILHTSASLVIQENADPEVLVDLKNFFNKLAPMDNRLYKHTTEGKDDMPAHIKSALTNNQLTLSIKNKKLMLGTWQGLYLFEHRIEKHTRTLSHHLMGE
;
A
#
# COMPACT_ATOMS: atom_id res chain seq x y z
N MET A 1 -25.84 6.92 -8.48
CA MET A 1 -24.39 6.55 -8.48
C MET A 1 -23.57 7.82 -8.43
N GLN A 2 -22.76 7.97 -7.41
CA GLN A 2 -21.81 9.06 -7.25
C GLN A 2 -20.38 8.50 -7.32
N GLN A 3 -19.45 9.34 -7.74
CA GLN A 3 -18.03 8.98 -7.79
C GLN A 3 -17.18 10.12 -7.23
N ALA A 4 -16.11 9.77 -6.55
CA ALA A 4 -15.11 10.70 -6.06
C ALA A 4 -13.71 10.12 -6.25
N PHE A 5 -12.75 10.98 -6.61
CA PHE A 5 -11.35 10.61 -6.82
C PHE A 5 -10.45 11.43 -5.92
N HIS A 6 -9.38 10.84 -5.49
CA HIS A 6 -8.38 11.52 -4.65
C HIS A 6 -7.03 10.84 -4.76
N ASP A 7 -5.98 11.62 -4.93
CA ASP A 7 -4.61 11.11 -4.90
C ASP A 7 -3.96 11.48 -3.58
N ILE A 8 -3.38 10.48 -2.92
CA ILE A 8 -2.54 10.65 -1.73
C ILE A 8 -1.09 10.45 -2.14
N LYS A 9 -0.22 11.37 -1.74
CA LYS A 9 1.23 11.23 -1.90
C LYS A 9 1.87 10.89 -0.58
N ILE A 10 2.66 9.81 -0.57
CA ILE A 10 3.38 9.33 0.61
C ILE A 10 4.87 9.41 0.33
N ASN A 11 5.58 10.19 1.15
CA ASN A 11 7.02 10.24 1.12
C ASN A 11 7.57 9.09 1.95
N THR A 12 8.36 8.21 1.32
CA THR A 12 8.98 7.09 1.99
C THR A 12 10.45 7.36 2.27
N ASN A 13 10.97 6.71 3.30
CA ASN A 13 12.32 6.87 3.80
C ASN A 13 13.06 5.53 3.87
N GLY A 14 12.85 4.70 2.85
CA GLY A 14 13.39 3.36 2.76
C GLY A 14 12.34 2.28 2.98
N GLN A 15 12.80 1.04 3.01
CA GLN A 15 11.93 -0.13 3.16
C GLN A 15 11.10 -0.10 4.44
N GLY A 16 9.86 -0.50 4.32
CA GLY A 16 8.95 -0.65 5.45
C GLY A 16 7.51 -0.40 5.10
N PHE A 17 6.71 -0.32 6.13
CA PHE A 17 5.26 -0.13 6.04
C PHE A 17 4.90 1.29 6.48
N TYR A 18 4.16 1.98 5.64
CA TYR A 18 3.72 3.36 5.86
C TYR A 18 2.21 3.38 5.96
N ASP A 19 1.70 3.64 7.17
CA ASP A 19 0.27 3.64 7.48
C ASP A 19 -0.41 4.85 6.85
N PHE A 20 -1.43 4.63 6.01
CA PHE A 20 -2.24 5.70 5.43
C PHE A 20 -3.74 5.56 5.75
N THR A 21 -4.07 4.79 6.78
CA THR A 21 -5.45 4.52 7.19
C THR A 21 -6.21 5.79 7.53
N LYS A 22 -5.62 6.66 8.36
CA LYS A 22 -6.26 7.90 8.82
C LYS A 22 -6.56 8.87 7.69
N GLN A 23 -5.63 9.03 6.74
CA GLN A 23 -5.83 9.88 5.58
C GLN A 23 -6.99 9.38 4.73
N THR A 24 -7.07 8.07 4.52
CA THR A 24 -8.13 7.44 3.74
C THR A 24 -9.49 7.61 4.43
N ILE A 25 -9.58 7.30 5.72
CA ILE A 25 -10.83 7.46 6.49
C ILE A 25 -11.28 8.91 6.47
N SER A 26 -10.38 9.85 6.75
CA SER A 26 -10.70 11.28 6.76
C SER A 26 -11.21 11.79 5.42
N TRP A 27 -10.70 11.26 4.31
CA TRP A 27 -11.20 11.63 2.99
C TRP A 27 -12.56 11.01 2.71
N VAL A 28 -12.78 9.74 3.04
CA VAL A 28 -14.06 9.04 2.86
C VAL A 28 -15.16 9.74 3.65
N ASP A 29 -14.91 10.13 4.90
CA ASP A 29 -15.88 10.80 5.77
C ASP A 29 -16.40 12.13 5.21
N LYS A 30 -15.60 12.79 4.39
CA LYS A 30 -15.96 14.06 3.73
C LYS A 30 -16.83 13.87 2.49
N GLN A 31 -16.96 12.65 1.98
CA GLN A 31 -17.75 12.37 0.78
C GLN A 31 -19.23 12.24 1.13
N LYS A 32 -20.09 12.44 0.13
CA LYS A 32 -21.56 12.31 0.28
C LYS A 32 -22.07 10.89 0.03
N ILE A 33 -21.16 9.93 -0.12
CA ILE A 33 -21.47 8.53 -0.40
C ILE A 33 -21.62 7.77 0.91
N ASN A 34 -22.79 7.17 1.12
CA ASN A 34 -23.11 6.43 2.33
C ASN A 34 -22.72 4.96 2.23
N ASN A 35 -22.98 4.36 1.09
CA ASN A 35 -22.70 2.94 0.84
C ASN A 35 -22.03 2.81 -0.52
N GLY A 36 -20.97 2.02 -0.60
CA GLY A 36 -20.25 1.90 -1.85
C GLY A 36 -18.97 1.09 -1.73
N ILE A 37 -18.11 1.29 -2.69
CA ILE A 37 -16.82 0.62 -2.82
C ILE A 37 -15.73 1.67 -2.99
N LEU A 38 -14.70 1.54 -2.18
CA LEU A 38 -13.44 2.27 -2.35
C LEU A 38 -12.42 1.34 -2.99
N ASN A 39 -11.89 1.75 -4.13
CA ASN A 39 -10.72 1.13 -4.75
C ASN A 39 -9.51 2.03 -4.57
N ILE A 40 -8.39 1.46 -4.14
CA ILE A 40 -7.13 2.16 -3.95
C ILE A 40 -6.08 1.49 -4.83
N ASN A 41 -5.47 2.25 -5.72
CA ASN A 41 -4.40 1.77 -6.60
C ASN A 41 -3.08 2.45 -6.25
N ILE A 42 -1.99 1.67 -6.24
CA ILE A 42 -0.66 2.24 -6.24
C ILE A 42 -0.19 2.43 -7.69
N LEU A 43 0.36 3.61 -7.99
CA LEU A 43 0.79 3.97 -9.35
C LEU A 43 2.30 3.73 -9.56
N HIS A 44 2.80 2.62 -9.01
CA HIS A 44 4.23 2.26 -9.02
C HIS A 44 4.41 0.75 -9.13
N THR A 45 5.62 0.33 -9.50
CA THR A 45 5.99 -1.08 -9.68
C THR A 45 7.04 -1.57 -8.67
N SER A 46 7.50 -0.72 -7.76
CA SER A 46 8.52 -1.05 -6.75
C SER A 46 8.08 -0.76 -5.31
N ALA A 47 6.79 -0.59 -5.12
CA ALA A 47 6.09 -0.54 -3.85
C ALA A 47 4.70 -1.12 -4.04
N SER A 48 4.03 -1.51 -2.96
CA SER A 48 2.74 -2.20 -3.02
C SER A 48 1.83 -1.81 -1.86
N LEU A 49 0.65 -2.40 -1.80
CA LEU A 49 -0.35 -2.14 -0.78
C LEU A 49 -0.66 -3.41 -0.01
N VAL A 50 -0.86 -3.30 1.29
CA VAL A 50 -1.32 -4.40 2.13
C VAL A 50 -2.31 -3.91 3.18
N ILE A 51 -3.23 -4.79 3.56
CA ILE A 51 -4.02 -4.65 4.78
C ILE A 51 -3.38 -5.59 5.80
N GLN A 52 -2.93 -5.05 6.92
CA GLN A 52 -2.20 -5.82 7.92
C GLN A 52 -2.47 -5.32 9.33
N GLU A 53 -2.00 -6.07 10.32
CA GLU A 53 -2.18 -5.74 11.72
C GLU A 53 -1.56 -4.39 12.09
N ASN A 54 -2.32 -3.59 12.84
CA ASN A 54 -1.95 -2.24 13.25
C ASN A 54 -1.58 -2.13 14.74
N ALA A 55 -1.56 -3.24 15.48
CA ALA A 55 -1.34 -3.23 16.93
C ALA A 55 0.09 -3.59 17.31
N ASP A 56 0.54 -4.80 16.93
CA ASP A 56 1.90 -5.27 17.24
C ASP A 56 2.85 -4.92 16.07
N PRO A 57 3.80 -3.98 16.27
CA PRO A 57 4.74 -3.60 15.22
C PRO A 57 5.68 -4.74 14.81
N GLU A 58 5.84 -5.77 15.62
CA GLU A 58 6.68 -6.93 15.28
C GLU A 58 6.14 -7.72 14.09
N VAL A 59 4.83 -7.73 13.86
CA VAL A 59 4.23 -8.35 12.67
C VAL A 59 4.80 -7.75 11.40
N LEU A 60 4.89 -6.43 11.33
CA LEU A 60 5.43 -5.72 10.15
C LEU A 60 6.94 -5.93 9.99
N VAL A 61 7.67 -6.03 11.10
CA VAL A 61 9.10 -6.36 11.09
C VAL A 61 9.32 -7.76 10.52
N ASP A 62 8.57 -8.75 10.99
CA ASP A 62 8.69 -10.13 10.53
C ASP A 62 8.31 -10.26 9.04
N LEU A 63 7.26 -9.58 8.60
CA LEU A 63 6.88 -9.56 7.18
C LEU A 63 7.99 -8.96 6.31
N LYS A 64 8.56 -7.83 6.70
CA LYS A 64 9.66 -7.22 5.96
C LYS A 64 10.86 -8.18 5.86
N ASN A 65 11.23 -8.81 6.95
CA ASN A 65 12.34 -9.75 6.97
C ASN A 65 12.07 -11.00 6.12
N PHE A 66 10.85 -11.52 6.16
CA PHE A 66 10.44 -12.64 5.32
C PHE A 66 10.60 -12.29 3.83
N PHE A 67 10.06 -11.16 3.40
CA PHE A 67 10.15 -10.75 2.00
C PHE A 67 11.58 -10.44 1.56
N ASN A 68 12.43 -9.92 2.44
CA ASN A 68 13.85 -9.72 2.15
C ASN A 68 14.60 -11.03 1.95
N LYS A 69 14.23 -12.11 2.65
CA LYS A 69 14.78 -13.45 2.43
C LYS A 69 14.25 -14.07 1.14
N LEU A 70 12.99 -13.86 0.85
CA LEU A 70 12.34 -14.45 -0.34
C LEU A 70 12.88 -13.84 -1.64
N ALA A 71 13.15 -12.55 -1.66
CA ALA A 71 13.71 -11.81 -2.79
C ALA A 71 14.98 -11.08 -2.34
N PRO A 72 16.13 -11.77 -2.27
CA PRO A 72 17.37 -11.18 -1.76
C PRO A 72 17.98 -10.18 -2.74
N MET A 73 18.70 -9.21 -2.21
CA MET A 73 19.45 -8.20 -2.98
C MET A 73 20.79 -8.75 -3.46
N ASP A 74 20.72 -9.65 -4.41
CA ASP A 74 21.91 -10.31 -4.99
C ASP A 74 21.84 -10.23 -6.52
N ASN A 75 22.65 -9.34 -7.12
CA ASN A 75 22.69 -9.12 -8.57
C ASN A 75 23.00 -10.38 -9.39
N ARG A 76 23.61 -11.39 -8.78
CA ARG A 76 23.90 -12.67 -9.46
C ARG A 76 22.64 -13.45 -9.80
N LEU A 77 21.52 -13.18 -9.13
CA LEU A 77 20.26 -13.88 -9.32
C LEU A 77 19.38 -13.26 -10.42
N TYR A 78 19.70 -12.05 -10.87
CA TYR A 78 18.81 -11.26 -11.72
C TYR A 78 19.52 -10.72 -12.95
N LYS A 79 18.71 -10.41 -14.00
CA LYS A 79 19.18 -9.71 -15.20
C LYS A 79 19.02 -8.20 -15.08
N HIS A 80 17.97 -7.74 -14.41
CA HIS A 80 17.67 -6.32 -14.17
C HIS A 80 18.49 -5.82 -12.97
N THR A 81 19.63 -5.21 -13.23
CA THR A 81 20.61 -4.85 -12.18
C THR A 81 21.11 -3.40 -12.25
N THR A 82 20.65 -2.61 -13.23
CA THR A 82 21.21 -1.28 -13.49
C THR A 82 20.63 -0.16 -12.62
N GLU A 83 19.54 -0.43 -11.91
CA GLU A 83 18.83 0.56 -11.08
C GLU A 83 19.02 0.34 -9.57
N GLY A 84 20.05 -0.42 -9.18
CA GLY A 84 20.37 -0.75 -7.79
C GLY A 84 20.04 -2.20 -7.44
N LYS A 85 20.69 -2.73 -6.41
CA LYS A 85 20.50 -4.12 -5.96
C LYS A 85 19.11 -4.40 -5.44
N ASP A 86 18.43 -3.37 -4.96
CA ASP A 86 17.10 -3.46 -4.37
C ASP A 86 15.95 -3.37 -5.39
N ASP A 87 16.24 -3.00 -6.64
CA ASP A 87 15.17 -2.72 -7.60
C ASP A 87 14.48 -3.99 -8.11
N MET A 88 15.22 -4.99 -8.61
CA MET A 88 14.56 -6.24 -9.02
C MET A 88 13.88 -6.98 -7.86
N PRO A 89 14.49 -7.11 -6.68
CA PRO A 89 13.76 -7.57 -5.48
C PRO A 89 12.49 -6.79 -5.19
N ALA A 90 12.50 -5.47 -5.36
CA ALA A 90 11.32 -4.63 -5.18
C ALA A 90 10.19 -4.99 -6.16
N HIS A 91 10.52 -5.21 -7.43
CA HIS A 91 9.55 -5.67 -8.43
C HIS A 91 8.95 -7.03 -8.08
N ILE A 92 9.76 -7.97 -7.59
CA ILE A 92 9.28 -9.30 -7.15
C ILE A 92 8.30 -9.16 -5.99
N LYS A 93 8.66 -8.40 -4.96
CA LYS A 93 7.81 -8.16 -3.79
C LYS A 93 6.50 -7.48 -4.18
N SER A 94 6.57 -6.51 -5.08
CA SER A 94 5.40 -5.80 -5.59
C SER A 94 4.47 -6.74 -6.38
N ALA A 95 5.04 -7.66 -7.16
CA ALA A 95 4.27 -8.67 -7.91
C ALA A 95 3.61 -9.72 -7.01
N LEU A 96 4.17 -9.99 -5.83
CA LEU A 96 3.67 -10.98 -4.86
C LEU A 96 2.67 -10.41 -3.86
N THR A 97 2.57 -9.11 -3.73
CA THR A 97 1.64 -8.43 -2.83
C THR A 97 0.55 -7.72 -3.64
N ASN A 98 -0.12 -6.71 -3.10
CA ASN A 98 -1.26 -6.12 -3.78
C ASN A 98 -0.90 -4.80 -4.48
N ASN A 99 -1.35 -4.62 -5.71
CA ASN A 99 -1.26 -3.35 -6.43
C ASN A 99 -2.50 -2.49 -6.16
N GLN A 100 -3.56 -3.11 -5.69
CA GLN A 100 -4.80 -2.43 -5.37
C GLN A 100 -5.45 -3.07 -4.14
N LEU A 101 -6.25 -2.28 -3.45
CA LEU A 101 -7.11 -2.71 -2.37
C LEU A 101 -8.54 -2.29 -2.69
N THR A 102 -9.49 -3.18 -2.44
CA THR A 102 -10.91 -2.87 -2.56
C THR A 102 -11.58 -3.06 -1.22
N LEU A 103 -12.28 -2.04 -0.76
CA LEU A 103 -12.93 -1.99 0.54
C LEU A 103 -14.37 -1.53 0.40
N SER A 104 -15.26 -2.11 1.20
CA SER A 104 -16.64 -1.65 1.27
C SER A 104 -16.77 -0.42 2.17
N ILE A 105 -17.68 0.48 1.78
CA ILE A 105 -18.17 1.57 2.61
C ILE A 105 -19.61 1.22 3.00
N LYS A 106 -19.92 1.27 4.28
CA LYS A 106 -21.29 1.06 4.80
C LYS A 106 -21.59 2.13 5.84
N ASN A 107 -22.69 2.84 5.65
CA ASN A 107 -23.11 3.94 6.53
C ASN A 107 -21.96 4.96 6.76
N LYS A 108 -21.32 5.39 5.69
CA LYS A 108 -20.14 6.28 5.65
C LYS A 108 -18.88 5.73 6.32
N LYS A 109 -18.88 4.49 6.76
CA LYS A 109 -17.71 3.90 7.43
C LYS A 109 -16.98 2.95 6.51
N LEU A 110 -15.67 3.12 6.44
CA LEU A 110 -14.78 2.17 5.80
C LEU A 110 -14.80 0.86 6.59
N MET A 111 -15.11 -0.24 5.91
CA MET A 111 -15.24 -1.56 6.55
C MET A 111 -13.86 -2.16 6.78
N LEU A 112 -13.28 -1.82 7.90
CA LEU A 112 -12.02 -2.39 8.41
C LEU A 112 -12.26 -3.05 9.77
N GLY A 113 -11.62 -4.19 9.98
CA GLY A 113 -11.54 -4.80 11.31
C GLY A 113 -10.73 -3.92 12.26
N THR A 114 -10.91 -4.11 13.57
CA THR A 114 -10.21 -3.36 14.62
C THR A 114 -8.69 -3.39 14.46
N TRP A 115 -8.17 -4.53 14.05
CA TRP A 115 -6.73 -4.76 13.91
C TRP A 115 -6.20 -4.57 12.49
N GLN A 116 -7.02 -4.10 11.56
CA GLN A 116 -6.62 -3.86 10.18
C GLN A 116 -6.19 -2.41 9.97
N GLY A 117 -5.00 -2.23 9.42
CA GLY A 117 -4.52 -0.95 8.89
C GLY A 117 -4.24 -1.05 7.40
N LEU A 118 -4.31 0.08 6.72
CA LEU A 118 -3.93 0.23 5.31
C LEU A 118 -2.49 0.69 5.25
N TYR A 119 -1.63 -0.10 4.60
CA TYR A 119 -0.20 0.21 4.51
C TYR A 119 0.28 0.27 3.07
N LEU A 120 1.11 1.26 2.79
CA LEU A 120 2.03 1.22 1.67
C LEU A 120 3.25 0.41 2.11
N PHE A 121 3.58 -0.62 1.35
CA PHE A 121 4.77 -1.45 1.55
C PHE A 121 5.86 -0.97 0.59
N GLU A 122 6.81 -0.17 1.10
CA GLU A 122 7.94 0.33 0.32
C GLU A 122 9.03 -0.74 0.24
N HIS A 123 9.45 -1.06 -0.98
CA HIS A 123 10.46 -2.09 -1.21
C HIS A 123 11.83 -1.54 -1.58
N ARG A 124 11.93 -0.23 -1.89
CA ARG A 124 13.20 0.43 -2.18
C ARG A 124 13.87 0.93 -0.91
N ILE A 125 15.21 1.00 -0.94
CA ILE A 125 16.03 1.45 0.20
C ILE A 125 16.05 2.98 0.29
N GLU A 126 16.10 3.66 -0.86
CA GLU A 126 16.18 5.12 -0.91
C GLU A 126 14.82 5.79 -0.78
N LYS A 127 14.85 7.09 -0.54
CA LYS A 127 13.65 7.93 -0.44
C LYS A 127 12.90 7.97 -1.75
N HIS A 128 11.58 7.82 -1.68
CA HIS A 128 10.67 7.96 -2.81
C HIS A 128 9.44 8.77 -2.42
N THR A 129 8.76 9.31 -3.42
CA THR A 129 7.39 9.80 -3.28
C THR A 129 6.46 8.86 -4.03
N ARG A 130 5.53 8.22 -3.31
CA ARG A 130 4.58 7.27 -3.87
C ARG A 130 3.21 7.91 -3.99
N THR A 131 2.53 7.66 -5.09
CA THR A 131 1.17 8.14 -5.35
C THR A 131 0.19 6.99 -5.24
N LEU A 132 -0.83 7.16 -4.40
CA LEU A 132 -1.97 6.25 -4.27
C LEU A 132 -3.21 6.95 -4.82
N SER A 133 -3.90 6.32 -5.76
CA SER A 133 -5.14 6.84 -6.33
C SER A 133 -6.33 6.16 -5.67
N HIS A 134 -7.20 6.95 -5.06
CA HIS A 134 -8.44 6.51 -4.43
C HIS A 134 -9.60 6.79 -5.38
N HIS A 135 -10.44 5.78 -5.60
CA HIS A 135 -11.67 5.90 -6.36
C HIS A 135 -12.82 5.33 -5.53
N LEU A 136 -13.70 6.21 -5.09
CA LEU A 136 -14.90 5.86 -4.32
C LEU A 136 -16.11 5.98 -5.23
N MET A 137 -16.94 4.93 -5.24
CA MET A 137 -18.20 4.91 -5.98
C MET A 137 -19.32 4.33 -5.13
N GLY A 138 -20.52 4.89 -5.23
CA GLY A 138 -21.68 4.43 -4.45
C GLY A 138 -22.84 5.40 -4.42
N GLU A 139 -23.62 5.34 -3.35
CA GLU A 139 -24.84 6.14 -3.13
C GLU A 139 -24.79 6.89 -1.80
#